data_e263a4b2e16e9dbddc86b5cf2d7739fb
#
_entry.id   e263a4b2e16e9dbddc86b5cf2d7739fb
#
_cell.length_a   1.000
_cell.length_b   1.000
_cell.length_c   1.000
_cell.angle_alpha   90.00
_cell.angle_beta   90.00
_cell.angle_gamma   90.00
#
_symmetry.space_group_name_H-M   'P 1'
#
loop_
_entity.id
_entity.type
_entity.pdbx_description
1 polymer ?
#
loop_
_entity_poly.entity_id
_entity_poly.type
_entity_poly.pdbx_seq_one_letter_code
_entity_poly.pdbx_strand_id
1 'polypeptide(L)'
;MKLLFSFLTALFLFFQSDLDALRNSYEKANSSTANTQIFINIAEKQTGSDAVTSAYKAAAKIMEAKIVTKNRKALVKSGATSLESIIKNNPNNVELRVIRMSVQENIPKIVGYSKNLKEDKMFIIDNYSRQNPALKTYIRKFAAQSKTMNAAEKNSLR
;
A
#
# COMPACT_ATOMS: atom_id res chain seq x y z
N MET A 1 -38.30 0.99 0.02
CA MET A 1 -37.15 1.41 0.85
C MET A 1 -36.27 0.26 1.34
N LYS A 2 -36.79 -0.88 1.80
CA LYS A 2 -35.97 -2.01 2.30
C LYS A 2 -35.02 -2.67 1.26
N LEU A 3 -35.42 -2.74 -0.02
CA LEU A 3 -34.61 -3.31 -1.10
C LEU A 3 -33.40 -2.42 -1.49
N LEU A 4 -33.52 -1.10 -1.44
CA LEU A 4 -32.41 -0.17 -1.72
C LEU A 4 -31.32 -0.22 -0.63
N PHE A 5 -31.71 -0.39 0.63
CA PHE A 5 -30.78 -0.55 1.73
C PHE A 5 -29.97 -1.86 1.64
N SER A 6 -30.60 -2.95 1.18
CA SER A 6 -29.95 -4.25 1.00
C SER A 6 -28.92 -4.22 -0.12
N PHE A 7 -29.18 -3.50 -1.22
CA PHE A 7 -28.22 -3.35 -2.32
C PHE A 7 -27.00 -2.50 -1.94
N LEU A 8 -27.21 -1.45 -1.16
CA LEU A 8 -26.13 -0.57 -0.71
C LEU A 8 -25.17 -1.28 0.26
N THR A 9 -25.70 -2.10 1.16
CA THR A 9 -24.90 -2.88 2.11
C THR A 9 -24.12 -4.01 1.43
N ALA A 10 -24.71 -4.68 0.45
CA ALA A 10 -24.02 -5.70 -0.33
C ALA A 10 -22.85 -5.10 -1.13
N LEU A 11 -23.04 -3.97 -1.79
CA LEU A 11 -21.99 -3.28 -2.54
C LEU A 11 -20.82 -2.88 -1.63
N PHE A 12 -21.10 -2.38 -0.43
CA PHE A 12 -20.09 -2.00 0.56
C PHE A 12 -19.24 -3.20 1.03
N LEU A 13 -19.88 -4.36 1.21
CA LEU A 13 -19.18 -5.60 1.61
C LEU A 13 -18.24 -6.13 0.51
N PHE A 14 -18.58 -5.99 -0.77
CA PHE A 14 -17.70 -6.38 -1.87
C PHE A 14 -16.45 -5.51 -1.93
N PHE A 15 -16.57 -4.19 -1.80
CA PHE A 15 -15.41 -3.28 -1.79
C PHE A 15 -14.47 -3.54 -0.62
N GLN A 16 -15.00 -3.88 0.54
CA GLN A 16 -14.19 -4.20 1.72
C GLN A 16 -13.41 -5.50 1.55
N SER A 17 -14.03 -6.52 0.95
CA SER A 17 -13.38 -7.80 0.62
C SER A 17 -12.19 -7.61 -0.34
N ASP A 18 -12.33 -6.76 -1.35
CA ASP A 18 -11.28 -6.51 -2.34
C ASP A 18 -10.09 -5.75 -1.74
N LEU A 19 -10.35 -4.77 -0.88
CA LEU A 19 -9.29 -4.02 -0.19
C LEU A 19 -8.54 -4.88 0.82
N ASP A 20 -9.22 -5.75 1.53
CA ASP A 20 -8.59 -6.68 2.47
C ASP A 20 -7.71 -7.71 1.73
N ALA A 21 -8.15 -8.17 0.56
CA ALA A 21 -7.33 -9.04 -0.30
C ALA A 21 -6.05 -8.33 -0.77
N LEU A 22 -6.14 -7.06 -1.18
CA LEU A 22 -4.98 -6.24 -1.52
C LEU A 22 -4.01 -6.09 -0.34
N ARG A 23 -4.50 -5.68 0.82
CA ARG A 23 -3.69 -5.50 2.03
C ARG A 23 -2.98 -6.79 2.44
N ASN A 24 -3.72 -7.90 2.51
CA ASN A 24 -3.19 -9.20 2.93
C ASN A 24 -2.14 -9.76 1.95
N SER A 25 -2.34 -9.58 0.65
CA SER A 25 -1.38 -10.02 -0.35
C SER A 25 -0.13 -9.11 -0.37
N TYR A 26 -0.32 -7.80 -0.21
CA TYR A 26 0.77 -6.84 -0.18
C TYR A 26 1.69 -7.01 1.05
N GLU A 27 1.12 -7.30 2.22
CA GLU A 27 1.86 -7.59 3.45
C GLU A 27 2.90 -8.71 3.23
N LYS A 28 2.54 -9.71 2.44
CA LYS A 28 3.38 -10.88 2.15
C LYS A 28 4.25 -10.72 0.89
N ALA A 29 3.99 -9.71 0.07
CA ALA A 29 4.56 -9.60 -1.27
C ALA A 29 6.10 -9.55 -1.31
N ASN A 30 6.74 -9.05 -0.25
CA ASN A 30 8.20 -8.97 -0.17
C ASN A 30 8.90 -10.25 0.33
N SER A 31 8.15 -11.26 0.77
CA SER A 31 8.72 -12.47 1.39
C SER A 31 9.24 -13.50 0.39
N SER A 32 8.70 -13.53 -0.84
CA SER A 32 9.15 -14.41 -1.92
C SER A 32 8.70 -13.92 -3.29
N THR A 33 9.36 -14.40 -4.36
CA THR A 33 8.94 -14.15 -5.76
C THR A 33 7.50 -14.61 -6.01
N ALA A 34 7.11 -15.77 -5.47
CA ALA A 34 5.75 -16.29 -5.60
C ALA A 34 4.73 -15.34 -4.97
N ASN A 35 5.00 -14.84 -3.75
CA ASN A 35 4.12 -13.88 -3.09
C ASN A 35 4.08 -12.53 -3.80
N THR A 36 5.20 -12.09 -4.39
CA THR A 36 5.21 -10.92 -5.27
C THR A 36 4.26 -11.11 -6.44
N GLN A 37 4.32 -12.26 -7.12
CA GLN A 37 3.44 -12.54 -8.27
C GLN A 37 1.96 -12.64 -7.86
N ILE A 38 1.66 -13.25 -6.70
CA ILE A 38 0.30 -13.31 -6.16
C ILE A 38 -0.26 -11.90 -5.95
N PHE A 39 0.52 -11.02 -5.32
CA PHE A 39 0.09 -9.63 -5.11
C PHE A 39 -0.15 -8.89 -6.44
N ILE A 40 0.77 -9.01 -7.40
CA ILE A 40 0.62 -8.40 -8.73
C ILE A 40 -0.69 -8.86 -9.38
N ASN A 41 -0.95 -10.16 -9.41
CA ASN A 41 -2.16 -10.73 -10.01
C ASN A 41 -3.44 -10.23 -9.32
N ILE A 42 -3.43 -10.07 -7.99
CA ILE A 42 -4.58 -9.53 -7.24
C ILE A 42 -4.77 -8.05 -7.57
N ALA A 43 -3.70 -7.25 -7.59
CA ALA A 43 -3.77 -5.82 -7.88
C ALA A 43 -4.25 -5.53 -9.32
N GLU A 44 -3.81 -6.33 -10.30
CA GLU A 44 -4.22 -6.19 -11.70
C GLU A 44 -5.69 -6.53 -11.95
N LYS A 45 -6.23 -7.49 -11.19
CA LYS A 45 -7.65 -7.88 -11.28
C LYS A 45 -8.60 -6.83 -10.69
N GLN A 46 -8.11 -5.89 -9.89
CA GLN A 46 -8.97 -4.85 -9.33
C GLN A 46 -9.52 -3.95 -10.42
N THR A 47 -10.82 -3.71 -10.41
CA THR A 47 -11.50 -2.79 -11.34
C THR A 47 -11.66 -1.38 -10.74
N GLY A 48 -11.49 -1.25 -9.41
CA GLY A 48 -11.60 0.03 -8.70
C GLY A 48 -10.60 1.07 -9.19
N SER A 49 -11.03 2.32 -9.22
CA SER A 49 -10.22 3.49 -9.60
C SER A 49 -10.02 4.48 -8.44
N ASP A 50 -10.41 4.09 -7.22
CA ASP A 50 -10.13 4.89 -6.04
C ASP A 50 -8.63 5.02 -5.77
N ALA A 51 -8.25 6.01 -4.97
CA ALA A 51 -6.85 6.34 -4.73
C ALA A 51 -6.06 5.18 -4.12
N VAL A 52 -6.66 4.40 -3.20
CA VAL A 52 -5.97 3.31 -2.51
C VAL A 52 -5.74 2.13 -3.46
N THR A 53 -6.78 1.70 -4.19
CA THR A 53 -6.66 0.66 -5.22
C THR A 53 -5.64 1.04 -6.28
N SER A 54 -5.68 2.29 -6.76
CA SER A 54 -4.72 2.81 -7.73
C SER A 54 -3.28 2.82 -7.20
N ALA A 55 -3.09 3.11 -5.91
CA ALA A 55 -1.77 3.07 -5.27
C ALA A 55 -1.22 1.64 -5.15
N TYR A 56 -2.07 0.64 -4.84
CA TYR A 56 -1.64 -0.76 -4.87
C TYR A 56 -1.26 -1.22 -6.28
N LYS A 57 -1.98 -0.79 -7.31
CA LYS A 57 -1.59 -1.06 -8.72
C LYS A 57 -0.24 -0.42 -9.06
N ALA A 58 0.01 0.81 -8.61
CA ALA A 58 1.31 1.46 -8.79
C ALA A 58 2.43 0.73 -8.04
N ALA A 59 2.17 0.27 -6.81
CA ALA A 59 3.11 -0.56 -6.04
C ALA A 59 3.37 -1.91 -6.73
N ALA A 60 2.34 -2.58 -7.26
CA ALA A 60 2.48 -3.83 -8.02
C ALA A 60 3.42 -3.64 -9.22
N LYS A 61 3.28 -2.55 -9.96
CA LYS A 61 4.16 -2.23 -11.08
C LYS A 61 5.63 -2.02 -10.65
N ILE A 62 5.86 -1.41 -9.49
CA ILE A 62 7.22 -1.29 -8.93
C ILE A 62 7.76 -2.67 -8.54
N MET A 63 6.93 -3.50 -7.92
CA MET A 63 7.33 -4.83 -7.45
C MET A 63 7.56 -5.81 -8.61
N GLU A 64 6.86 -5.65 -9.73
CA GLU A 64 7.10 -6.42 -10.96
C GLU A 64 8.57 -6.33 -11.39
N ALA A 65 9.21 -5.17 -11.21
CA ALA A 65 10.64 -5.00 -11.51
C ALA A 65 11.57 -5.96 -10.72
N LYS A 66 11.10 -6.58 -9.63
CA LYS A 66 11.88 -7.56 -8.85
C LYS A 66 11.91 -8.93 -9.49
N ILE A 67 10.90 -9.28 -10.28
CA ILE A 67 10.68 -10.62 -10.82
C ILE A 67 10.91 -10.72 -12.33
N VAL A 68 10.99 -9.59 -13.03
CA VAL A 68 11.31 -9.57 -14.48
C VAL A 68 12.79 -9.33 -14.73
N THR A 69 13.27 -9.74 -15.92
CA THR A 69 14.66 -9.54 -16.35
C THR A 69 14.86 -8.24 -17.13
N LYS A 70 13.82 -7.78 -17.84
CA LYS A 70 13.87 -6.61 -18.72
C LYS A 70 13.00 -5.46 -18.18
N ASN A 71 13.26 -4.24 -18.66
CA ASN A 71 12.46 -3.04 -18.37
C ASN A 71 12.33 -2.64 -16.88
N ARG A 72 13.14 -3.18 -15.99
CA ARG A 72 13.09 -2.94 -14.54
C ARG A 72 13.04 -1.45 -14.18
N LYS A 73 13.94 -0.66 -14.77
CA LYS A 73 14.03 0.79 -14.53
C LYS A 73 12.75 1.52 -14.98
N ALA A 74 12.19 1.14 -16.11
CA ALA A 74 10.96 1.74 -16.65
C ALA A 74 9.74 1.42 -15.74
N LEU A 75 9.63 0.17 -15.29
CA LEU A 75 8.58 -0.27 -14.36
C LEU A 75 8.63 0.53 -13.05
N VAL A 76 9.81 0.61 -12.43
CA VAL A 76 9.98 1.39 -11.18
C VAL A 76 9.64 2.86 -11.41
N LYS A 77 10.17 3.48 -12.46
CA LYS A 77 9.92 4.89 -12.77
C LYS A 77 8.42 5.16 -12.98
N SER A 78 7.76 4.34 -13.78
CA SER A 78 6.34 4.48 -14.07
C SER A 78 5.47 4.30 -12.81
N GLY A 79 5.70 3.23 -12.05
CA GLY A 79 4.96 2.98 -10.81
C GLY A 79 5.20 4.07 -9.76
N ALA A 80 6.45 4.51 -9.57
CA ALA A 80 6.78 5.60 -8.65
C ALA A 80 6.11 6.93 -9.06
N THR A 81 6.16 7.30 -10.35
CA THR A 81 5.48 8.51 -10.85
C THR A 81 3.97 8.47 -10.59
N SER A 82 3.33 7.30 -10.83
CA SER A 82 1.91 7.11 -10.55
C SER A 82 1.61 7.25 -9.06
N LEU A 83 2.39 6.60 -8.20
CA LEU A 83 2.20 6.64 -6.75
C LEU A 83 2.37 8.06 -6.18
N GLU A 84 3.38 8.79 -6.61
CA GLU A 84 3.59 10.19 -6.21
C GLU A 84 2.43 11.11 -6.65
N SER A 85 1.91 10.92 -7.87
CA SER A 85 0.74 11.67 -8.35
C SER A 85 -0.50 11.38 -7.52
N ILE A 86 -0.76 10.12 -7.19
CA ILE A 86 -1.90 9.71 -6.35
C ILE A 86 -1.78 10.34 -4.96
N ILE A 87 -0.61 10.30 -4.33
CA ILE A 87 -0.37 10.89 -3.01
C ILE A 87 -0.54 12.41 -3.05
N LYS A 88 -0.03 13.08 -4.09
CA LYS A 88 -0.18 14.53 -4.26
C LYS A 88 -1.65 14.95 -4.33
N ASN A 89 -2.48 14.17 -5.00
CA ASN A 89 -3.91 14.45 -5.14
C ASN A 89 -4.73 14.02 -3.90
N ASN A 90 -4.15 13.21 -2.99
CA ASN A 90 -4.79 12.70 -1.78
C ASN A 90 -3.86 12.85 -0.56
N PRO A 91 -3.42 14.08 -0.21
CA PRO A 91 -2.32 14.31 0.73
C PRO A 91 -2.59 13.81 2.14
N ASN A 92 -3.86 13.72 2.53
CA ASN A 92 -4.30 13.33 3.88
C ASN A 92 -4.58 11.82 4.03
N ASN A 93 -4.39 11.02 2.98
CA ASN A 93 -4.65 9.59 3.04
C ASN A 93 -3.44 8.84 3.62
N VAL A 94 -3.61 8.29 4.82
CA VAL A 94 -2.55 7.59 5.57
C VAL A 94 -2.13 6.29 4.89
N GLU A 95 -3.06 5.55 4.30
CA GLU A 95 -2.75 4.28 3.64
C GLU A 95 -1.82 4.45 2.44
N LEU A 96 -1.95 5.55 1.70
CA LEU A 96 -1.04 5.87 0.60
C LEU A 96 0.40 6.08 1.09
N ARG A 97 0.58 6.68 2.28
CA ARG A 97 1.89 6.85 2.90
C ARG A 97 2.46 5.51 3.36
N VAL A 98 1.63 4.61 3.89
CA VAL A 98 2.04 3.24 4.23
C VAL A 98 2.53 2.50 2.99
N ILE A 99 1.79 2.57 1.88
CA ILE A 99 2.17 1.93 0.61
C ILE A 99 3.50 2.49 0.10
N ARG A 100 3.68 3.82 0.06
CA ARG A 100 4.93 4.44 -0.40
C ARG A 100 6.11 4.06 0.49
N MET A 101 5.94 4.15 1.81
CA MET A 101 6.98 3.81 2.77
C MET A 101 7.40 2.34 2.62
N SER A 102 6.43 1.42 2.50
CA SER A 102 6.71 0.00 2.27
C SER A 102 7.49 -0.26 0.99
N VAL A 103 7.11 0.39 -0.13
CA VAL A 103 7.87 0.31 -1.37
C VAL A 103 9.29 0.81 -1.18
N GLN A 104 9.46 2.00 -0.59
CA GLN A 104 10.77 2.64 -0.41
C GLN A 104 11.70 1.87 0.53
N GLU A 105 11.16 1.17 1.53
CA GLU A 105 11.94 0.30 2.41
C GLU A 105 12.46 -0.98 1.72
N ASN A 106 11.78 -1.43 0.67
CA ASN A 106 12.03 -2.73 0.04
C ASN A 106 12.63 -2.64 -1.37
N ILE A 107 12.84 -1.43 -1.87
CA ILE A 107 13.54 -1.21 -3.15
C ILE A 107 15.05 -1.00 -2.89
N PRO A 108 15.94 -1.48 -3.79
CA PRO A 108 17.37 -1.22 -3.65
C PRO A 108 17.69 0.28 -3.66
N LYS A 109 18.57 0.72 -2.75
CA LYS A 109 18.95 2.16 -2.61
C LYS A 109 19.48 2.77 -3.90
N ILE A 110 20.16 1.98 -4.74
CA ILE A 110 20.69 2.41 -6.04
C ILE A 110 19.62 2.93 -7.01
N VAL A 111 18.34 2.59 -6.75
CA VAL A 111 17.21 3.09 -7.55
C VAL A 111 16.91 4.57 -7.25
N GLY A 112 17.35 5.09 -6.09
CA GLY A 112 17.16 6.50 -5.70
C GLY A 112 15.73 6.87 -5.31
N TYR A 113 14.86 5.90 -5.06
CA TYR A 113 13.46 6.13 -4.64
C TYR A 113 13.28 5.81 -3.16
N SER A 114 13.85 6.64 -2.27
CA SER A 114 13.77 6.42 -0.81
C SER A 114 13.73 7.71 0.02
N LYS A 115 13.47 8.86 -0.61
CA LYS A 115 13.58 10.19 0.03
C LYS A 115 12.48 10.53 1.03
N ASN A 116 11.33 9.85 0.98
CA ASN A 116 10.15 10.20 1.77
C ASN A 116 9.99 9.36 3.05
N LEU A 117 10.90 8.43 3.35
CA LEU A 117 10.77 7.49 4.48
C LEU A 117 10.52 8.19 5.83
N LYS A 118 11.26 9.27 6.12
CA LYS A 118 11.09 10.01 7.38
C LYS A 118 9.76 10.77 7.41
N GLU A 119 9.41 11.42 6.30
CA GLU A 119 8.16 12.18 6.16
C GLU A 119 6.95 11.26 6.35
N ASP A 120 6.92 10.14 5.61
CA ASP A 120 5.80 9.19 5.66
C ASP A 120 5.67 8.53 7.04
N LYS A 121 6.79 8.16 7.66
CA LYS A 121 6.81 7.63 9.02
C LYS A 121 6.12 8.58 10.01
N MET A 122 6.54 9.84 10.05
CA MET A 122 5.97 10.84 10.94
C MET A 122 4.47 11.03 10.64
N PHE A 123 4.11 11.17 9.36
CA PHE A 123 2.72 11.33 8.97
C PHE A 123 1.83 10.16 9.41
N ILE A 124 2.31 8.92 9.27
CA ILE A 124 1.59 7.72 9.71
C ILE A 124 1.37 7.74 11.23
N ILE A 125 2.41 8.03 12.01
CA ILE A 125 2.33 8.07 13.48
C ILE A 125 1.36 9.16 13.94
N ASP A 126 1.49 10.37 13.43
CA ASP A 126 0.68 11.53 13.84
C ASP A 126 -0.81 11.37 13.50
N ASN A 127 -1.12 10.58 12.47
CA ASN A 127 -2.48 10.38 12.01
C ASN A 127 -3.10 9.03 12.40
N TYR A 128 -2.34 8.14 13.04
CA TYR A 128 -2.77 6.78 13.38
C TYR A 128 -4.03 6.74 14.24
N SER A 129 -4.09 7.56 15.31
CA SER A 129 -5.20 7.53 16.26
C SER A 129 -6.58 7.78 15.62
N ARG A 130 -6.61 8.55 14.53
CA ARG A 130 -7.81 8.94 13.78
C ARG A 130 -8.27 7.91 12.74
N GLN A 131 -7.51 6.82 12.54
CA GLN A 131 -7.86 5.82 11.53
C GLN A 131 -8.94 4.84 12.05
N ASN A 132 -9.68 4.25 11.11
CA ASN A 132 -10.65 3.20 11.43
C ASN A 132 -9.94 1.91 11.93
N PRO A 133 -10.62 1.01 12.63
CA PRO A 133 -10.02 -0.18 13.21
C PRO A 133 -9.30 -1.09 12.21
N ALA A 134 -9.84 -1.27 11.00
CA ALA A 134 -9.25 -2.10 9.97
C ALA A 134 -7.89 -1.53 9.51
N LEU A 135 -7.84 -0.22 9.22
CA LEU A 135 -6.62 0.45 8.82
C LEU A 135 -5.60 0.52 9.97
N LYS A 136 -6.03 0.72 11.22
CA LYS A 136 -5.15 0.62 12.39
C LYS A 136 -4.48 -0.74 12.48
N THR A 137 -5.24 -1.81 12.28
CA THR A 137 -4.70 -3.17 12.28
C THR A 137 -3.67 -3.38 11.18
N TYR A 138 -3.96 -2.90 9.98
CA TYR A 138 -3.03 -2.96 8.85
C TYR A 138 -1.73 -2.16 9.12
N ILE A 139 -1.86 -0.92 9.64
CA ILE A 139 -0.70 -0.09 10.00
C ILE A 139 0.18 -0.77 11.05
N ARG A 140 -0.40 -1.40 12.08
CA ARG A 140 0.37 -2.14 13.09
C ARG A 140 1.16 -3.31 12.50
N LYS A 141 0.56 -4.07 11.61
CA LYS A 141 1.24 -5.16 10.89
C LYS A 141 2.40 -4.66 10.04
N PHE A 142 2.19 -3.58 9.30
CA PHE A 142 3.24 -2.92 8.55
C PHE A 142 4.36 -2.43 9.48
N ALA A 143 4.03 -1.70 10.54
CA ALA A 143 4.99 -1.16 11.49
C ALA A 143 5.87 -2.26 12.11
N ALA A 144 5.29 -3.41 12.47
CA ALA A 144 6.03 -4.54 13.02
C ALA A 144 7.18 -4.99 12.10
N GLN A 145 6.98 -4.93 10.76
CA GLN A 145 7.96 -5.32 9.74
C GLN A 145 8.82 -4.15 9.23
N SER A 146 8.45 -2.90 9.54
CA SER A 146 9.14 -1.70 9.05
C SER A 146 10.61 -1.68 9.47
N LYS A 147 11.48 -1.35 8.51
CA LYS A 147 12.92 -1.16 8.69
C LYS A 147 13.29 0.26 9.14
N THR A 148 12.35 1.20 8.99
CA THR A 148 12.56 2.63 9.28
C THR A 148 12.03 3.02 10.65
N MET A 149 11.01 2.33 11.18
CA MET A 149 10.44 2.58 12.50
C MET A 149 11.29 1.90 13.60
N ASN A 150 11.64 2.66 14.63
CA ASN A 150 12.29 2.13 15.83
C ASN A 150 11.27 1.48 16.80
N ALA A 151 11.76 0.87 17.89
CA ALA A 151 10.90 0.15 18.84
C ALA A 151 9.89 1.07 19.55
N ALA A 152 10.28 2.30 19.92
CA ALA A 152 9.39 3.24 20.58
C ALA A 152 8.26 3.69 19.62
N GLU A 153 8.59 3.99 18.37
CA GLU A 153 7.64 4.35 17.33
C GLU A 153 6.64 3.21 17.03
N LYS A 154 7.12 1.96 16.95
CA LYS A 154 6.26 0.78 16.80
C LYS A 154 5.32 0.60 17.99
N ASN A 155 5.80 0.87 19.19
CA ASN A 155 5.00 0.76 20.43
C ASN A 155 3.93 1.85 20.53
N SER A 156 4.14 3.04 19.96
CA SER A 156 3.16 4.13 19.96
C SER A 156 1.94 3.86 19.08
N LEU A 157 1.99 2.82 18.22
CA LEU A 157 0.91 2.39 17.35
C LEU A 157 0.06 1.23 17.92
N ARG A 158 0.13 0.99 19.22
CA ARG A 158 -0.66 -0.07 19.91
C ARG A 158 -2.03 0.40 20.35
#